data_3c3bb03e82ac38d950fe80280c396871
#
_entry.id   3c3bb03e82ac38d950fe80280c396871
#
_cell.length_a   1.000
_cell.length_b   1.000
_cell.length_c   1.000
_cell.angle_alpha   90.00
_cell.angle_beta   90.00
_cell.angle_gamma   90.00
#
_symmetry.space_group_name_H-M   'P 1'
#
loop_
_entity.id
_entity.type
_entity.pdbx_description
1 polymer ?
#
loop_
_entity_poly.entity_id
_entity_poly.type
_entity_poly.pdbx_seq_one_letter_code
_entity_poly.pdbx_strand_id
1 'polypeptide(L)'
;MCAPETLPPSKASYYCLDLAGLDDKLYKYSVPADKWLDQATTADKNGFAAGSLGKVSPCTFTVQLERCFGIPFYVFLNVVPFLLPLTLMVVGAWRALLLLVVVAVCHAALGKVRGPKKHSIESMARAQYMYTERNSTKYVSTRYVWPRSVADIGDEAVIFAVVPHGTLAPFGVTAYPIWSKLWGGVSHICHWTAAPVVLQLPLVGALLRSLGYLPAKAKAMQKALEKKETVGVILDGVAGMFQQDPKVEKAYINSRKAIVAVAMKAGVPIVPVYGFGHTQLVTLVTDPFGILESLSLKLDTSLAPYYGRWGIPFGPPRREPVLMALGDPVRLPKCEKPTPEQVDEGHKAMLAGFSKVFETHKVAYGWPDKELRFV
;
A
#
# COMPACT_ATOMS: atom_id res chain seq x y z
N MET A 1 30.85 -5.38 11.04
CA MET A 1 29.46 -4.94 11.29
C MET A 1 28.84 -5.98 12.21
N CYS A 2 28.61 -5.62 13.47
CA CYS A 2 27.92 -6.52 14.41
C CYS A 2 26.49 -6.73 13.89
N ALA A 3 26.06 -7.97 13.77
CA ALA A 3 24.66 -8.30 13.56
C ALA A 3 23.84 -7.65 14.68
N PRO A 4 22.66 -7.09 14.43
CA PRO A 4 21.82 -6.59 15.50
C PRO A 4 21.49 -7.74 16.46
N GLU A 5 21.77 -7.56 17.74
CA GLU A 5 21.40 -8.50 18.78
C GLU A 5 19.88 -8.69 18.75
N THR A 6 19.42 -9.88 18.47
CA THR A 6 17.99 -10.19 18.52
C THR A 6 17.63 -10.42 19.98
N LEU A 7 16.81 -9.53 20.55
CA LEU A 7 16.24 -9.71 21.88
C LEU A 7 15.27 -10.90 21.90
N PRO A 8 15.19 -11.64 23.02
CA PRO A 8 14.19 -12.69 23.15
C PRO A 8 12.77 -12.09 22.98
N PRO A 9 11.83 -12.78 22.33
CA PRO A 9 10.48 -12.25 22.02
C PRO A 9 9.74 -11.68 23.23
N SER A 10 10.00 -12.21 24.43
CA SER A 10 9.40 -11.74 25.69
C SER A 10 9.83 -10.32 26.10
N LYS A 11 10.96 -9.83 25.59
CA LYS A 11 11.50 -8.49 25.87
C LYS A 11 11.37 -7.53 24.70
N ALA A 12 10.93 -8.00 23.55
CA ALA A 12 10.76 -7.18 22.36
C ALA A 12 9.57 -6.22 22.50
N SER A 13 9.79 -4.95 22.18
CA SER A 13 8.74 -3.93 22.05
C SER A 13 8.38 -3.70 20.57
N TYR A 14 9.34 -3.91 19.66
CA TYR A 14 9.17 -3.76 18.23
C TYR A 14 9.77 -4.93 17.47
N TYR A 15 9.17 -5.26 16.34
CA TYR A 15 9.62 -6.25 15.38
C TYR A 15 9.88 -5.59 14.04
N CYS A 16 10.90 -6.02 13.31
CA CYS A 16 11.23 -5.54 11.97
C CYS A 16 11.53 -6.72 11.04
N LEU A 17 10.87 -6.74 9.89
CA LEU A 17 11.10 -7.70 8.82
C LEU A 17 11.67 -6.99 7.60
N ASP A 18 12.91 -7.33 7.22
CA ASP A 18 13.55 -6.85 6.01
C ASP A 18 13.24 -7.76 4.82
N LEU A 19 12.28 -7.34 3.99
CA LEU A 19 11.88 -8.13 2.82
C LEU A 19 12.98 -8.23 1.76
N ALA A 20 13.91 -7.28 1.72
CA ALA A 20 15.03 -7.34 0.78
C ALA A 20 16.04 -8.44 1.15
N GLY A 21 16.15 -8.74 2.44
CA GLY A 21 17.03 -9.79 2.99
C GLY A 21 16.40 -11.19 3.01
N LEU A 22 15.10 -11.32 2.76
CA LEU A 22 14.44 -12.63 2.79
C LEU A 22 14.95 -13.57 1.70
N ASP A 23 15.07 -14.85 2.04
CA ASP A 23 15.35 -15.93 1.08
C ASP A 23 14.25 -15.96 0.00
N ASP A 24 14.65 -16.05 -1.26
CA ASP A 24 13.74 -16.13 -2.41
C ASP A 24 12.76 -17.30 -2.32
N LYS A 25 13.15 -18.39 -1.65
CA LYS A 25 12.28 -19.55 -1.43
C LYS A 25 11.06 -19.24 -0.58
N LEU A 26 11.16 -18.24 0.30
CA LEU A 26 10.06 -17.81 1.17
C LEU A 26 8.96 -17.08 0.41
N TYR A 27 9.27 -16.45 -0.72
CA TYR A 27 8.26 -15.75 -1.54
C TYR A 27 7.27 -16.67 -2.28
N LYS A 28 7.27 -17.96 -1.99
CA LYS A 28 6.22 -18.84 -2.49
C LYS A 28 4.94 -18.67 -1.67
N TYR A 29 3.81 -18.61 -2.34
CA TYR A 29 2.51 -18.46 -1.68
C TYR A 29 2.22 -19.56 -0.67
N SER A 30 2.68 -20.80 -0.94
CA SER A 30 2.52 -21.98 -0.08
C SER A 30 3.33 -21.95 1.22
N VAL A 31 4.33 -21.07 1.34
CA VAL A 31 5.15 -20.99 2.56
C VAL A 31 4.35 -20.32 3.67
N PRO A 32 4.21 -20.90 4.87
CA PRO A 32 3.46 -20.31 5.98
C PRO A 32 4.14 -19.05 6.55
N ALA A 33 3.35 -18.23 7.23
CA ALA A 33 3.77 -16.91 7.73
C ALA A 33 4.85 -16.98 8.82
N ASP A 34 4.78 -17.99 9.68
CA ASP A 34 5.76 -18.22 10.77
C ASP A 34 7.20 -18.27 10.23
N LYS A 35 7.41 -18.89 9.05
CA LYS A 35 8.73 -18.93 8.41
C LYS A 35 9.27 -17.58 8.00
N TRP A 36 8.41 -16.59 7.78
CA TRP A 36 8.79 -15.21 7.54
C TRP A 36 9.09 -14.50 8.85
N LEU A 37 8.24 -14.72 9.87
CA LEU A 37 8.39 -14.11 11.18
C LEU A 37 9.64 -14.58 11.91
N ASP A 38 10.11 -15.81 11.67
CA ASP A 38 11.39 -16.33 12.15
C ASP A 38 12.61 -15.50 11.70
N GLN A 39 12.45 -14.69 10.63
CA GLN A 39 13.47 -13.78 10.09
C GLN A 39 13.37 -12.36 10.65
N ALA A 40 12.38 -12.08 11.49
CA ALA A 40 12.20 -10.73 12.04
C ALA A 40 13.27 -10.42 13.10
N THR A 41 13.86 -9.22 12.99
CA THR A 41 14.70 -8.67 14.06
C THR A 41 13.85 -7.95 15.08
N THR A 42 14.35 -7.81 16.32
CA THR A 42 13.59 -7.20 17.41
C THR A 42 14.33 -6.02 18.02
N ALA A 43 13.58 -5.09 18.63
CA ALA A 43 14.12 -3.97 19.39
C ALA A 43 13.34 -3.79 20.70
N ASP A 44 13.98 -3.16 21.67
CA ASP A 44 13.36 -2.78 22.95
C ASP A 44 12.45 -1.53 22.82
N LYS A 45 12.05 -0.96 23.95
CA LYS A 45 11.23 0.27 24.00
C LYS A 45 11.88 1.51 23.38
N ASN A 46 13.22 1.52 23.22
CA ASN A 46 13.96 2.63 22.61
C ASN A 46 13.94 2.53 21.07
N GLY A 47 13.48 1.42 20.53
CA GLY A 47 13.34 1.20 19.07
C GLY A 47 14.67 0.88 18.39
N PHE A 48 14.70 1.10 17.07
CA PHE A 48 15.87 0.82 16.22
C PHE A 48 16.83 2.00 16.17
N ALA A 49 18.13 1.73 15.97
CA ALA A 49 19.15 2.76 15.92
C ALA A 49 18.91 3.78 14.78
N ALA A 50 19.38 5.01 14.97
CA ALA A 50 19.24 6.10 13.99
C ALA A 50 19.76 5.69 12.60
N GLY A 51 18.95 5.92 11.56
CA GLY A 51 19.25 5.61 10.17
C GLY A 51 19.35 4.11 9.84
N SER A 52 19.09 3.20 10.79
CA SER A 52 19.23 1.74 10.55
C SER A 52 18.17 1.20 9.60
N LEU A 53 16.96 1.76 9.61
CA LEU A 53 15.82 1.31 8.80
C LEU A 53 15.76 1.97 7.41
N GLY A 54 16.44 3.09 7.21
CA GLY A 54 16.45 3.85 5.96
C GLY A 54 17.62 3.49 5.02
N LYS A 55 18.07 2.24 4.99
CA LYS A 55 19.19 1.82 4.14
C LYS A 55 18.73 0.97 2.96
N VAL A 56 19.26 1.29 1.78
CA VAL A 56 19.06 0.46 0.58
C VAL A 56 20.00 -0.74 0.64
N SER A 57 19.47 -1.93 0.42
CA SER A 57 20.28 -3.15 0.35
C SER A 57 21.18 -3.11 -0.87
N PRO A 58 22.49 -3.40 -0.72
CA PRO A 58 23.42 -3.41 -1.84
C PRO A 58 23.01 -4.49 -2.84
N CYS A 59 23.10 -4.17 -4.13
CA CYS A 59 22.99 -5.16 -5.21
C CYS A 59 23.72 -4.68 -6.45
N THR A 60 24.18 -5.60 -7.27
CA THR A 60 24.85 -5.29 -8.55
C THR A 60 23.90 -4.65 -9.54
N PHE A 61 24.44 -3.92 -10.51
CA PHE A 61 23.64 -3.28 -11.55
C PHE A 61 22.79 -4.29 -12.35
N THR A 62 23.34 -5.45 -12.65
CA THR A 62 22.63 -6.55 -13.34
C THR A 62 21.42 -7.01 -12.56
N VAL A 63 21.56 -7.26 -11.25
CA VAL A 63 20.45 -7.65 -10.36
C VAL A 63 19.45 -6.51 -10.24
N GLN A 64 19.88 -5.24 -10.28
CA GLN A 64 18.96 -4.12 -10.32
C GLN A 64 18.12 -4.11 -11.58
N LEU A 65 18.71 -4.38 -12.76
CA LEU A 65 17.96 -4.47 -14.01
C LEU A 65 16.96 -5.63 -13.98
N GLU A 66 17.37 -6.82 -13.53
CA GLU A 66 16.46 -7.96 -13.40
C GLU A 66 15.25 -7.64 -12.51
N ARG A 67 15.51 -6.99 -11.38
CA ARG A 67 14.44 -6.56 -10.46
C ARG A 67 13.57 -5.45 -11.05
N CYS A 68 14.17 -4.52 -11.83
CA CYS A 68 13.44 -3.51 -12.60
C CYS A 68 12.52 -4.14 -13.63
N PHE A 69 12.97 -5.19 -14.34
CA PHE A 69 12.12 -5.90 -15.30
C PHE A 69 10.98 -6.68 -14.64
N GLY A 70 11.05 -6.98 -13.36
CA GLY A 70 9.91 -7.47 -12.57
C GLY A 70 8.84 -6.40 -12.28
N ILE A 71 9.16 -5.12 -12.55
CA ILE A 71 8.25 -3.97 -12.44
C ILE A 71 7.33 -3.78 -13.70
N PRO A 72 7.54 -4.44 -14.88
CA PRO A 72 6.68 -4.22 -16.05
C PRO A 72 5.20 -4.43 -15.77
N PHE A 73 4.86 -5.35 -14.90
CA PHE A 73 3.47 -5.54 -14.48
C PHE A 73 2.90 -4.28 -13.82
N TYR A 74 3.73 -3.55 -13.11
CA TYR A 74 3.39 -2.30 -12.46
C TYR A 74 3.20 -1.16 -13.46
N VAL A 75 4.15 -0.99 -14.35
CA VAL A 75 4.08 -0.05 -15.47
C VAL A 75 2.87 -0.39 -16.36
N PHE A 76 2.65 -1.68 -16.63
CA PHE A 76 1.48 -2.15 -17.34
C PHE A 76 0.18 -1.70 -16.67
N LEU A 77 0.04 -1.88 -15.36
CA LEU A 77 -1.16 -1.49 -14.62
C LEU A 77 -1.41 0.03 -14.59
N ASN A 78 -0.34 0.82 -14.51
CA ASN A 78 -0.45 2.27 -14.27
C ASN A 78 -0.22 3.12 -15.52
N VAL A 79 0.43 2.61 -16.54
CA VAL A 79 0.85 3.40 -17.72
C VAL A 79 0.14 2.95 -18.99
N VAL A 80 0.08 1.66 -19.24
CA VAL A 80 -0.47 1.13 -20.49
C VAL A 80 -1.95 1.48 -20.70
N PRO A 81 -2.84 1.41 -19.69
CA PRO A 81 -4.24 1.77 -19.88
C PRO A 81 -4.47 3.21 -20.36
N PHE A 82 -3.52 4.10 -20.05
CA PHE A 82 -3.60 5.52 -20.42
C PHE A 82 -2.80 5.87 -21.65
N LEU A 83 -1.57 5.36 -21.78
CA LEU A 83 -0.70 5.68 -22.90
C LEU A 83 -1.08 4.97 -24.20
N LEU A 84 -1.54 3.72 -24.12
CA LEU A 84 -1.91 2.98 -25.35
C LEU A 84 -3.05 3.65 -26.11
N PRO A 85 -4.19 4.01 -25.50
CA PRO A 85 -5.24 4.75 -26.21
C PRO A 85 -4.75 6.07 -26.79
N LEU A 86 -3.97 6.83 -25.99
CA LEU A 86 -3.42 8.11 -26.44
C LEU A 86 -2.47 7.92 -27.65
N THR A 87 -1.60 6.93 -27.59
CA THR A 87 -0.70 6.61 -28.72
C THR A 87 -1.49 6.21 -29.97
N LEU A 88 -2.52 5.36 -29.83
CA LEU A 88 -3.38 4.96 -30.93
C LEU A 88 -4.13 6.14 -31.54
N MET A 89 -4.56 7.10 -30.72
CA MET A 89 -5.15 8.35 -31.19
C MET A 89 -4.16 9.19 -32.01
N VAL A 90 -2.94 9.38 -31.49
CA VAL A 90 -1.89 10.20 -32.13
C VAL A 90 -1.44 9.61 -33.46
N VAL A 91 -1.30 8.29 -33.56
CA VAL A 91 -0.87 7.62 -34.79
C VAL A 91 -2.05 7.36 -35.78
N GLY A 92 -3.25 7.84 -35.45
CA GLY A 92 -4.43 7.70 -36.33
C GLY A 92 -4.97 6.27 -36.44
N ALA A 93 -4.55 5.37 -35.57
CA ALA A 93 -4.98 3.96 -35.56
C ALA A 93 -6.38 3.76 -34.95
N TRP A 94 -7.36 4.51 -35.44
CA TRP A 94 -8.74 4.54 -34.92
C TRP A 94 -9.43 3.19 -34.87
N ARG A 95 -9.11 2.30 -35.82
CA ARG A 95 -9.67 0.92 -35.82
C ARG A 95 -9.17 0.11 -34.64
N ALA A 96 -7.87 0.23 -34.31
CA ALA A 96 -7.29 -0.43 -33.13
C ALA A 96 -7.84 0.16 -31.83
N LEU A 97 -8.03 1.48 -31.79
CA LEU A 97 -8.65 2.16 -30.65
C LEU A 97 -10.11 1.70 -30.46
N LEU A 98 -10.89 1.63 -31.53
CA LEU A 98 -12.27 1.15 -31.51
C LEU A 98 -12.34 -0.30 -31.02
N LEU A 99 -11.46 -1.17 -31.51
CA LEU A 99 -11.36 -2.56 -31.07
C LEU A 99 -11.04 -2.63 -29.57
N LEU A 100 -10.11 -1.81 -29.09
CA LEU A 100 -9.75 -1.73 -27.68
C LEU A 100 -10.97 -1.32 -26.83
N VAL A 101 -11.73 -0.33 -27.26
CA VAL A 101 -12.96 0.12 -26.61
C VAL A 101 -14.02 -0.99 -26.58
N VAL A 102 -14.24 -1.67 -27.71
CA VAL A 102 -15.18 -2.80 -27.78
C VAL A 102 -14.77 -3.91 -26.84
N VAL A 103 -13.50 -4.32 -26.85
CA VAL A 103 -12.97 -5.34 -25.92
C VAL A 103 -13.16 -4.90 -24.46
N ALA A 104 -12.91 -3.63 -24.16
CA ALA A 104 -13.09 -3.07 -22.84
C ALA A 104 -14.56 -3.13 -22.38
N VAL A 105 -15.49 -2.73 -23.24
CA VAL A 105 -16.93 -2.75 -22.97
C VAL A 105 -17.42 -4.19 -22.80
N CYS A 106 -17.04 -5.09 -23.70
CA CYS A 106 -17.38 -6.51 -23.61
C CYS A 106 -16.84 -7.14 -22.31
N HIS A 107 -15.60 -6.83 -21.94
CA HIS A 107 -15.01 -7.32 -20.70
C HIS A 107 -15.74 -6.79 -19.47
N ALA A 108 -16.08 -5.50 -19.44
CA ALA A 108 -16.85 -4.89 -18.36
C ALA A 108 -18.26 -5.50 -18.24
N ALA A 109 -18.91 -5.79 -19.38
CA ALA A 109 -20.22 -6.43 -19.42
C ALA A 109 -20.15 -7.88 -18.93
N LEU A 110 -19.18 -8.66 -19.41
CA LEU A 110 -18.95 -10.05 -19.01
C LEU A 110 -18.55 -10.18 -17.53
N GLY A 111 -17.75 -9.23 -17.02
CA GLY A 111 -17.35 -9.19 -15.62
C GLY A 111 -18.52 -8.94 -14.65
N LYS A 112 -19.61 -8.30 -15.13
CA LYS A 112 -20.86 -8.18 -14.35
C LYS A 112 -21.67 -9.46 -14.31
N VAL A 113 -21.55 -10.30 -15.36
CA VAL A 113 -22.37 -11.52 -15.54
C VAL A 113 -21.71 -12.76 -14.91
N ARG A 114 -20.39 -12.82 -14.91
CA ARG A 114 -19.63 -13.94 -14.36
C ARG A 114 -18.75 -13.45 -13.21
N GLY A 115 -19.23 -13.64 -12.00
CA GLY A 115 -18.33 -13.62 -10.84
C GLY A 115 -17.19 -14.65 -11.07
N PRO A 116 -15.94 -14.35 -10.67
CA PRO A 116 -14.82 -15.26 -10.92
C PRO A 116 -15.09 -16.62 -10.30
N LYS A 117 -14.88 -17.70 -11.07
CA LYS A 117 -14.79 -19.06 -10.52
C LYS A 117 -13.59 -19.11 -9.56
N LYS A 118 -13.90 -19.23 -8.27
CA LYS A 118 -13.15 -18.77 -7.12
C LYS A 118 -11.74 -19.34 -6.88
N HIS A 119 -11.29 -20.43 -7.49
CA HIS A 119 -10.09 -21.10 -7.02
C HIS A 119 -8.87 -21.20 -7.99
N SER A 120 -9.05 -21.37 -9.28
CA SER A 120 -7.88 -21.60 -10.16
C SER A 120 -7.22 -20.32 -10.66
N ILE A 121 -8.02 -19.31 -10.99
CA ILE A 121 -7.50 -18.01 -11.47
C ILE A 121 -6.90 -17.23 -10.29
N GLU A 122 -7.50 -17.34 -9.12
CA GLU A 122 -7.05 -16.67 -7.91
C GLU A 122 -5.68 -17.17 -7.45
N SER A 123 -5.43 -18.48 -7.46
CA SER A 123 -4.13 -19.05 -7.07
C SER A 123 -3.03 -18.67 -8.06
N MET A 124 -3.31 -18.66 -9.36
CA MET A 124 -2.35 -18.21 -10.38
C MET A 124 -2.06 -16.72 -10.28
N ALA A 125 -3.08 -15.89 -10.11
CA ALA A 125 -2.91 -14.45 -9.94
C ALA A 125 -2.11 -14.13 -8.69
N ARG A 126 -2.37 -14.81 -7.58
CA ARG A 126 -1.60 -14.65 -6.33
C ARG A 126 -0.16 -15.10 -6.47
N ALA A 127 0.10 -16.22 -7.14
CA ALA A 127 1.46 -16.70 -7.38
C ALA A 127 2.27 -15.73 -8.27
N GLN A 128 1.66 -15.25 -9.35
CA GLN A 128 2.27 -14.26 -10.23
C GLN A 128 2.53 -12.93 -9.51
N TYR A 129 1.58 -12.52 -8.68
CA TYR A 129 1.73 -11.30 -7.90
C TYR A 129 2.85 -11.41 -6.85
N MET A 130 2.99 -12.56 -6.18
CA MET A 130 4.11 -12.81 -5.26
C MET A 130 5.46 -12.69 -5.96
N TYR A 131 5.57 -13.17 -7.22
CA TYR A 131 6.78 -12.99 -8.01
C TYR A 131 7.10 -11.52 -8.29
N THR A 132 6.09 -10.75 -8.73
CA THR A 132 6.25 -9.32 -8.99
C THR A 132 6.60 -8.56 -7.74
N GLU A 133 5.95 -8.90 -6.64
CA GLU A 133 6.14 -8.28 -5.35
C GLU A 133 7.54 -8.54 -4.76
N ARG A 134 8.04 -9.77 -4.86
CA ARG A 134 9.42 -10.10 -4.49
C ARG A 134 10.41 -9.15 -5.18
N ASN A 135 10.25 -8.93 -6.48
CA ASN A 135 11.14 -8.07 -7.24
C ASN A 135 11.01 -6.60 -6.82
N SER A 136 9.78 -6.11 -6.64
CA SER A 136 9.52 -4.73 -6.23
C SER A 136 10.03 -4.43 -4.83
N THR A 137 9.73 -5.28 -3.85
CA THR A 137 10.14 -5.09 -2.46
C THR A 137 11.65 -5.16 -2.27
N LYS A 138 12.31 -6.07 -2.99
CA LYS A 138 13.78 -6.14 -3.01
C LYS A 138 14.42 -4.99 -3.75
N TYR A 139 13.77 -4.47 -4.79
CA TYR A 139 14.28 -3.32 -5.55
C TYR A 139 14.37 -2.07 -4.70
N VAL A 140 13.32 -1.73 -3.95
CA VAL A 140 13.27 -0.57 -3.06
C VAL A 140 13.61 -0.89 -1.60
N SER A 141 14.12 -2.08 -1.32
CA SER A 141 14.52 -2.50 0.03
C SER A 141 13.43 -2.29 1.07
N THR A 142 12.24 -2.84 0.81
CA THR A 142 11.08 -2.68 1.68
C THR A 142 11.28 -3.39 3.02
N ARG A 143 10.98 -2.68 4.10
CA ARG A 143 10.93 -3.18 5.48
C ARG A 143 9.56 -2.94 6.08
N TYR A 144 9.17 -3.83 6.97
CA TYR A 144 8.02 -3.64 7.86
C TYR A 144 8.49 -3.55 9.29
N VAL A 145 7.98 -2.58 10.05
CA VAL A 145 8.20 -2.49 11.49
C VAL A 145 6.85 -2.39 12.19
N TRP A 146 6.67 -3.13 13.28
CA TRP A 146 5.43 -3.12 14.05
C TRP A 146 5.69 -3.26 15.54
N PRO A 147 4.83 -2.68 16.39
CA PRO A 147 4.90 -2.85 17.85
C PRO A 147 4.33 -4.21 18.26
N ARG A 148 4.67 -4.63 19.45
CA ARG A 148 4.16 -5.86 20.06
C ARG A 148 2.63 -5.92 20.08
N SER A 149 1.96 -4.79 20.30
CA SER A 149 0.49 -4.69 20.32
C SER A 149 -0.16 -5.11 18.98
N VAL A 150 0.54 -4.98 17.85
CA VAL A 150 0.10 -5.51 16.54
C VAL A 150 0.36 -7.00 16.44
N ALA A 151 1.49 -7.50 16.98
CA ALA A 151 1.76 -8.93 17.01
C ALA A 151 0.74 -9.69 17.87
N ASP A 152 0.25 -9.05 18.92
CA ASP A 152 -0.70 -9.64 19.90
C ASP A 152 -2.18 -9.52 19.44
N ILE A 153 -2.47 -8.95 18.26
CA ILE A 153 -3.85 -8.84 17.72
C ILE A 153 -4.48 -10.24 17.48
N GLY A 154 -3.67 -11.23 17.13
CA GLY A 154 -4.16 -12.57 16.82
C GLY A 154 -5.08 -12.60 15.60
N ASP A 155 -6.25 -13.23 15.75
CA ASP A 155 -7.23 -13.43 14.68
C ASP A 155 -8.30 -12.31 14.62
N GLU A 156 -8.09 -11.18 15.29
CA GLU A 156 -9.02 -10.05 15.23
C GLU A 156 -8.95 -9.36 13.87
N ALA A 157 -10.11 -9.13 13.24
CA ALA A 157 -10.17 -8.29 12.05
C ALA A 157 -9.79 -6.85 12.38
N VAL A 158 -9.02 -6.20 11.52
CA VAL A 158 -8.55 -4.82 11.72
C VAL A 158 -8.72 -4.00 10.44
N ILE A 159 -8.65 -2.67 10.58
CA ILE A 159 -8.49 -1.78 9.45
C ILE A 159 -7.04 -1.26 9.46
N PHE A 160 -6.26 -1.65 8.45
CA PHE A 160 -4.97 -1.01 8.20
C PHE A 160 -5.20 0.30 7.45
N ALA A 161 -5.00 1.41 8.14
CA ALA A 161 -5.10 2.76 7.58
C ALA A 161 -3.71 3.25 7.18
N VAL A 162 -3.48 3.50 5.90
CA VAL A 162 -2.15 3.78 5.35
C VAL A 162 -2.05 5.20 4.85
N VAL A 163 -0.94 5.88 5.16
CA VAL A 163 -0.51 7.16 4.58
C VAL A 163 1.03 7.16 4.47
N PRO A 164 1.62 7.95 3.59
CA PRO A 164 1.01 8.64 2.45
C PRO A 164 0.74 7.67 1.28
N HIS A 165 -0.15 8.08 0.37
CA HIS A 165 -0.37 7.35 -0.88
C HIS A 165 0.89 7.34 -1.75
N GLY A 166 1.55 8.48 -1.86
CA GLY A 166 2.62 8.67 -2.81
C GLY A 166 2.14 8.52 -4.26
N THR A 167 2.94 8.93 -5.22
CA THR A 167 2.56 8.82 -6.65
C THR A 167 2.47 7.36 -7.10
N LEU A 168 3.32 6.50 -6.55
CA LEU A 168 3.34 5.06 -6.81
C LEU A 168 2.97 4.29 -5.54
N ALA A 169 1.71 4.33 -5.17
CA ALA A 169 1.14 3.66 -4.00
C ALA A 169 1.62 2.21 -3.74
N PRO A 170 1.91 1.46 -4.74
CA PRO A 170 2.09 0.05 -4.65
C PRO A 170 3.35 -0.47 -4.00
N PHE A 171 4.42 0.29 -3.93
CA PHE A 171 5.68 -0.28 -3.45
C PHE A 171 5.70 -0.69 -1.97
N GLY A 172 4.72 -0.26 -1.19
CA GLY A 172 4.56 -0.72 0.17
C GLY A 172 3.18 -1.32 0.45
N VAL A 173 2.19 -0.90 -0.33
CA VAL A 173 0.79 -1.23 -0.08
C VAL A 173 0.32 -2.41 -0.92
N THR A 174 0.91 -2.63 -2.09
CA THR A 174 0.55 -3.77 -2.93
C THR A 174 1.25 -5.06 -2.56
N ALA A 175 1.96 -5.08 -1.46
CA ALA A 175 2.37 -6.30 -0.81
C ALA A 175 1.13 -7.11 -0.30
N TYR A 176 0.05 -7.16 -1.12
CA TYR A 176 -1.19 -7.85 -0.75
C TYR A 176 -0.97 -9.28 -0.27
N PRO A 177 -0.21 -10.14 -0.98
CA PRO A 177 0.06 -11.47 -0.47
C PRO A 177 0.89 -11.46 0.81
N ILE A 178 1.79 -10.50 0.97
CA ILE A 178 2.61 -10.34 2.18
C ILE A 178 1.73 -9.93 3.35
N TRP A 179 0.86 -8.91 3.18
CA TRP A 179 -0.07 -8.47 4.21
C TRP A 179 -1.04 -9.58 4.62
N SER A 180 -1.63 -10.26 3.64
CA SER A 180 -2.50 -11.41 3.91
C SER A 180 -1.75 -12.53 4.61
N LYS A 181 -0.46 -12.72 4.29
CA LYS A 181 0.37 -13.73 4.91
C LYS A 181 0.78 -13.38 6.34
N LEU A 182 1.16 -12.14 6.61
CA LEU A 182 1.63 -11.72 7.94
C LEU A 182 0.49 -11.43 8.92
N TRP A 183 -0.60 -10.83 8.44
CA TRP A 183 -1.70 -10.33 9.29
C TRP A 183 -3.08 -10.79 8.87
N GLY A 184 -3.20 -11.56 7.80
CA GLY A 184 -4.44 -12.19 7.38
C GLY A 184 -4.65 -13.57 7.99
N GLY A 185 -3.59 -14.17 8.53
CA GLY A 185 -3.60 -15.54 9.05
C GLY A 185 -4.00 -16.58 8.02
N VAL A 186 -4.21 -17.82 8.46
CA VAL A 186 -4.70 -18.91 7.59
C VAL A 186 -6.20 -18.76 7.32
N SER A 187 -6.92 -18.13 8.24
CA SER A 187 -8.37 -17.93 8.22
C SER A 187 -8.83 -16.52 7.85
N HIS A 188 -7.93 -15.53 7.84
CA HIS A 188 -8.27 -14.13 7.58
C HIS A 188 -7.69 -13.65 6.27
N ILE A 189 -8.53 -13.06 5.45
CA ILE A 189 -8.14 -12.41 4.20
C ILE A 189 -7.99 -10.91 4.49
N CYS A 190 -6.87 -10.31 4.10
CA CYS A 190 -6.70 -8.87 4.08
C CYS A 190 -7.14 -8.33 2.72
N HIS A 191 -8.23 -7.58 2.69
CA HIS A 191 -8.73 -6.93 1.47
C HIS A 191 -8.21 -5.51 1.36
N TRP A 192 -7.42 -5.23 0.34
CA TRP A 192 -7.07 -3.85 -0.01
C TRP A 192 -8.21 -3.16 -0.73
N THR A 193 -8.31 -1.85 -0.57
CA THR A 193 -9.29 -1.04 -1.29
C THR A 193 -8.64 -0.30 -2.45
N ALA A 194 -9.40 -0.12 -3.52
CA ALA A 194 -9.02 0.70 -4.67
C ALA A 194 -10.18 1.61 -5.08
N ALA A 195 -9.86 2.72 -5.77
CA ALA A 195 -10.88 3.60 -6.31
C ALA A 195 -11.84 2.82 -7.21
N PRO A 196 -13.16 3.06 -7.13
CA PRO A 196 -14.14 2.32 -7.93
C PRO A 196 -13.87 2.37 -9.43
N VAL A 197 -13.37 3.48 -9.95
CA VAL A 197 -13.00 3.64 -11.36
C VAL A 197 -11.89 2.67 -11.77
N VAL A 198 -10.87 2.49 -10.92
CA VAL A 198 -9.75 1.57 -11.17
C VAL A 198 -10.23 0.12 -11.24
N LEU A 199 -11.18 -0.25 -10.38
CA LEU A 199 -11.78 -1.59 -10.41
C LEU A 199 -12.69 -1.82 -11.64
N GLN A 200 -13.09 -0.77 -12.35
CA GLN A 200 -13.86 -0.86 -13.59
C GLN A 200 -12.98 -0.94 -14.84
N LEU A 201 -11.69 -0.60 -14.74
CA LEU A 201 -10.77 -0.70 -15.87
C LEU A 201 -10.68 -2.15 -16.36
N PRO A 202 -10.74 -2.36 -17.68
CA PRO A 202 -10.52 -3.68 -18.27
C PRO A 202 -9.16 -4.25 -17.87
N LEU A 203 -9.07 -5.55 -17.71
CA LEU A 203 -7.89 -6.31 -17.28
C LEU A 203 -7.42 -5.93 -15.86
N VAL A 204 -7.11 -4.65 -15.61
CA VAL A 204 -6.66 -4.13 -14.30
C VAL A 204 -7.71 -4.42 -13.22
N GLY A 205 -8.95 -4.00 -13.44
CA GLY A 205 -10.02 -4.22 -12.48
C GLY A 205 -10.34 -5.70 -12.28
N ALA A 206 -10.25 -6.53 -13.34
CA ALA A 206 -10.43 -7.97 -13.23
C ALA A 206 -9.33 -8.60 -12.36
N LEU A 207 -8.07 -8.23 -12.59
CA LEU A 207 -6.94 -8.70 -11.81
C LEU A 207 -7.06 -8.29 -10.34
N LEU A 208 -7.29 -6.99 -10.06
CA LEU A 208 -7.43 -6.52 -8.68
C LEU A 208 -8.58 -7.22 -7.95
N ARG A 209 -9.73 -7.41 -8.60
CA ARG A 209 -10.82 -8.18 -8.02
C ARG A 209 -10.46 -9.65 -7.78
N SER A 210 -9.68 -10.26 -8.67
CA SER A 210 -9.19 -11.65 -8.46
C SER A 210 -8.21 -11.76 -7.29
N LEU A 211 -7.50 -10.67 -7.00
CA LEU A 211 -6.64 -10.52 -5.83
C LEU A 211 -7.43 -10.17 -4.54
N GLY A 212 -8.73 -9.95 -4.62
CA GLY A 212 -9.57 -9.66 -3.47
C GLY A 212 -9.70 -8.17 -3.13
N TYR A 213 -9.32 -7.27 -4.04
CA TYR A 213 -9.51 -5.83 -3.83
C TYR A 213 -10.99 -5.45 -3.79
N LEU A 214 -11.33 -4.57 -2.85
CA LEU A 214 -12.67 -4.01 -2.68
C LEU A 214 -12.73 -2.56 -3.18
N PRO A 215 -13.90 -2.09 -3.60
CA PRO A 215 -14.07 -0.66 -3.85
C PRO A 215 -13.91 0.13 -2.54
N ALA A 216 -13.21 1.28 -2.60
CA ALA A 216 -13.00 2.18 -1.48
C ALA A 216 -14.31 2.89 -1.07
N LYS A 217 -15.29 2.10 -0.63
CA LYS A 217 -16.63 2.53 -0.18
C LYS A 217 -16.94 1.92 1.18
N ALA A 218 -17.48 2.73 2.10
CA ALA A 218 -17.83 2.32 3.46
C ALA A 218 -18.64 1.00 3.51
N LYS A 219 -19.66 0.87 2.64
CA LYS A 219 -20.50 -0.34 2.57
C LYS A 219 -19.71 -1.61 2.20
N ALA A 220 -18.71 -1.49 1.32
CA ALA A 220 -17.91 -2.65 0.91
C ALA A 220 -16.96 -3.08 2.03
N MET A 221 -16.31 -2.11 2.68
CA MET A 221 -15.46 -2.36 3.84
C MET A 221 -16.25 -2.96 5.00
N GLN A 222 -17.40 -2.39 5.33
CA GLN A 222 -18.28 -2.90 6.39
C GLN A 222 -18.63 -4.37 6.17
N LYS A 223 -19.03 -4.74 4.93
CA LYS A 223 -19.39 -6.12 4.59
C LYS A 223 -18.23 -7.12 4.74
N ALA A 224 -16.99 -6.69 4.50
CA ALA A 224 -15.81 -7.54 4.72
C ALA A 224 -15.54 -7.70 6.22
N LEU A 225 -15.57 -6.60 6.98
CA LEU A 225 -15.36 -6.62 8.43
C LEU A 225 -16.42 -7.44 9.19
N GLU A 226 -17.69 -7.43 8.73
CA GLU A 226 -18.75 -8.29 9.26
C GLU A 226 -18.44 -9.78 9.12
N LYS A 227 -17.65 -10.15 8.11
CA LYS A 227 -17.16 -11.51 7.91
C LYS A 227 -15.85 -11.80 8.66
N LYS A 228 -15.40 -10.87 9.50
CA LYS A 228 -14.11 -10.92 10.18
C LYS A 228 -12.92 -10.91 9.22
N GLU A 229 -13.07 -10.30 8.05
CA GLU A 229 -12.00 -10.11 7.06
C GLU A 229 -11.34 -8.75 7.31
N THR A 230 -10.03 -8.71 7.34
CA THR A 230 -9.24 -7.48 7.52
C THR A 230 -9.29 -6.61 6.27
N VAL A 231 -9.27 -5.28 6.45
CA VAL A 231 -9.32 -4.31 5.36
C VAL A 231 -8.12 -3.38 5.40
N GLY A 232 -7.46 -3.20 4.27
CA GLY A 232 -6.42 -2.18 4.07
C GLY A 232 -6.95 -1.01 3.23
N VAL A 233 -6.70 0.22 3.67
CA VAL A 233 -7.14 1.42 2.97
C VAL A 233 -6.04 2.49 2.98
N ILE A 234 -5.81 3.12 1.81
CA ILE A 234 -4.96 4.31 1.71
C ILE A 234 -5.85 5.52 1.88
N LEU A 235 -5.62 6.29 2.96
CA LEU A 235 -6.57 7.30 3.39
C LEU A 235 -6.52 8.59 2.59
N ASP A 236 -5.34 9.08 2.23
CA ASP A 236 -5.15 10.38 1.58
C ASP A 236 -5.48 10.37 0.08
N GLY A 237 -5.61 9.19 -0.52
CA GLY A 237 -6.11 9.02 -1.89
C GLY A 237 -5.33 9.85 -2.92
N VAL A 238 -6.05 10.35 -3.94
CA VAL A 238 -5.45 11.10 -5.06
C VAL A 238 -4.76 12.39 -4.58
N ALA A 239 -5.28 13.08 -3.57
CA ALA A 239 -4.68 14.32 -3.06
C ALA A 239 -3.26 14.09 -2.50
N GLY A 240 -3.03 12.96 -1.82
CA GLY A 240 -1.70 12.59 -1.31
C GLY A 240 -0.66 12.28 -2.37
N MET A 241 -1.09 12.07 -3.63
CA MET A 241 -0.16 11.76 -4.73
C MET A 241 0.60 12.98 -5.24
N PHE A 242 0.01 14.19 -5.12
CA PHE A 242 0.58 15.43 -5.66
C PHE A 242 1.53 16.14 -4.69
N GLN A 243 1.81 15.53 -3.54
CA GLN A 243 2.64 16.16 -2.52
C GLN A 243 4.10 15.69 -2.59
N GLN A 244 4.99 16.63 -2.82
CA GLN A 244 6.44 16.42 -2.80
C GLN A 244 7.13 17.62 -2.15
N ASP A 245 7.16 17.62 -0.80
CA ASP A 245 7.87 18.62 -0.02
C ASP A 245 9.11 17.94 0.61
N PRO A 246 10.33 18.50 0.43
CA PRO A 246 11.53 17.87 0.96
C PRO A 246 11.63 17.90 2.50
N LYS A 247 10.93 18.83 3.17
CA LYS A 247 11.01 19.03 4.63
C LYS A 247 9.77 18.56 5.37
N VAL A 248 8.61 18.60 4.73
CA VAL A 248 7.32 18.34 5.37
C VAL A 248 6.60 17.22 4.64
N GLU A 249 6.28 16.17 5.36
CA GLU A 249 5.36 15.14 4.87
C GLU A 249 3.91 15.57 5.14
N LYS A 250 3.10 15.63 4.09
CA LYS A 250 1.69 16.02 4.21
C LYS A 250 0.79 14.81 4.00
N ALA A 251 -0.14 14.60 4.92
CA ALA A 251 -1.16 13.56 4.80
C ALA A 251 -2.56 14.20 4.75
N TYR A 252 -3.28 13.98 3.64
CA TYR A 252 -4.61 14.56 3.38
C TYR A 252 -5.71 13.73 4.03
N ILE A 253 -5.77 13.74 5.34
CA ILE A 253 -6.68 12.89 6.11
C ILE A 253 -7.58 13.62 7.09
N ASN A 254 -7.49 14.95 7.20
CA ASN A 254 -8.36 15.73 8.09
C ASN A 254 -9.86 15.53 7.80
N SER A 255 -10.23 15.31 6.55
CA SER A 255 -11.61 15.05 6.12
C SER A 255 -11.99 13.57 6.12
N ARG A 256 -11.07 12.65 6.38
CA ARG A 256 -11.28 11.18 6.20
C ARG A 256 -11.92 10.51 7.42
N LYS A 257 -12.96 11.15 7.97
CA LYS A 257 -13.68 10.68 9.17
C LYS A 257 -14.52 9.42 8.92
N ALA A 258 -14.91 9.14 7.69
CA ALA A 258 -15.77 8.00 7.35
C ALA A 258 -15.17 6.65 7.77
N ILE A 259 -13.84 6.50 7.78
CA ILE A 259 -13.18 5.25 8.16
C ILE A 259 -13.37 4.96 9.66
N VAL A 260 -13.41 6.00 10.49
CA VAL A 260 -13.68 5.91 11.93
C VAL A 260 -15.10 5.38 12.16
N ALA A 261 -16.09 5.92 11.45
CA ALA A 261 -17.46 5.43 11.55
C ALA A 261 -17.59 3.96 11.10
N VAL A 262 -16.84 3.53 10.09
CA VAL A 262 -16.78 2.13 9.65
C VAL A 262 -16.18 1.25 10.76
N ALA A 263 -15.08 1.66 11.37
CA ALA A 263 -14.42 0.94 12.45
C ALA A 263 -15.34 0.78 13.68
N MET A 264 -15.99 1.88 14.10
CA MET A 264 -16.94 1.88 15.21
C MET A 264 -18.13 0.94 14.97
N LYS A 265 -18.72 0.97 13.77
CA LYS A 265 -19.84 0.09 13.40
C LYS A 265 -19.44 -1.38 13.42
N ALA A 266 -18.27 -1.70 12.88
CA ALA A 266 -17.77 -3.06 12.87
C ALA A 266 -17.26 -3.50 14.26
N GLY A 267 -16.87 -2.58 15.12
CA GLY A 267 -16.25 -2.87 16.41
C GLY A 267 -14.83 -3.40 16.27
N VAL A 268 -14.08 -2.92 15.27
CA VAL A 268 -12.70 -3.34 14.97
C VAL A 268 -11.72 -2.19 15.18
N PRO A 269 -10.47 -2.45 15.58
CA PRO A 269 -9.47 -1.40 15.73
C PRO A 269 -8.96 -0.88 14.38
N ILE A 270 -8.48 0.36 14.37
CA ILE A 270 -7.72 0.95 13.28
C ILE A 270 -6.24 0.86 13.63
N VAL A 271 -5.44 0.24 12.75
CA VAL A 271 -3.98 0.22 12.84
C VAL A 271 -3.43 1.29 11.90
N PRO A 272 -2.89 2.41 12.42
CA PRO A 272 -2.27 3.43 11.59
C PRO A 272 -0.96 2.88 11.01
N VAL A 273 -0.75 3.10 9.71
CA VAL A 273 0.45 2.66 9.00
C VAL A 273 1.06 3.83 8.24
N TYR A 274 2.32 4.13 8.53
CA TYR A 274 3.04 5.19 7.83
C TYR A 274 4.09 4.59 6.88
N GLY A 275 4.05 5.00 5.61
CA GLY A 275 4.98 4.56 4.57
C GLY A 275 6.12 5.56 4.34
N PHE A 276 7.23 5.43 5.07
CA PHE A 276 8.42 6.25 4.83
C PHE A 276 9.02 5.95 3.46
N GLY A 277 9.48 6.98 2.76
CA GLY A 277 10.12 6.88 1.45
C GLY A 277 9.17 6.82 0.27
N HIS A 278 7.87 6.58 0.46
CA HIS A 278 6.88 6.52 -0.63
C HIS A 278 6.85 7.79 -1.48
N THR A 279 6.94 8.96 -0.86
CA THR A 279 6.92 10.27 -1.53
C THR A 279 8.17 10.54 -2.36
N GLN A 280 9.26 9.78 -2.13
CA GLN A 280 10.56 9.98 -2.77
C GLN A 280 10.83 9.04 -3.96
N LEU A 281 9.96 8.07 -4.21
CA LEU A 281 10.15 7.06 -5.24
C LEU A 281 10.23 7.65 -6.66
N VAL A 282 9.51 8.74 -6.92
CA VAL A 282 9.50 9.44 -8.22
C VAL A 282 9.45 10.95 -8.02
N THR A 283 9.69 11.72 -9.10
CA THR A 283 9.43 13.17 -9.12
C THR A 283 8.24 13.45 -10.01
N LEU A 284 7.24 14.12 -9.49
CA LEU A 284 6.10 14.59 -10.29
C LEU A 284 6.54 15.68 -11.27
N VAL A 285 5.88 15.70 -12.40
CA VAL A 285 5.92 16.86 -13.28
C VAL A 285 5.22 18.01 -12.56
N THR A 286 5.85 19.18 -12.60
CA THR A 286 5.32 20.39 -11.97
C THR A 286 3.94 20.72 -12.52
N ASP A 287 2.96 20.91 -11.64
CA ASP A 287 1.59 21.33 -11.95
C ASP A 287 1.30 22.70 -11.31
N PRO A 288 1.90 23.80 -11.83
CA PRO A 288 1.86 25.10 -11.20
C PRO A 288 0.46 25.71 -11.11
N PHE A 289 -0.46 25.22 -11.95
CA PHE A 289 -1.84 25.71 -11.98
C PHE A 289 -2.83 24.73 -11.32
N GLY A 290 -2.37 23.58 -10.79
CA GLY A 290 -3.20 22.56 -10.17
C GLY A 290 -4.22 21.91 -11.13
N ILE A 291 -3.96 21.95 -12.44
CA ILE A 291 -4.87 21.41 -13.45
C ILE A 291 -4.93 19.89 -13.38
N LEU A 292 -3.76 19.25 -13.31
CA LEU A 292 -3.65 17.79 -13.24
C LEU A 292 -4.24 17.27 -11.93
N GLU A 293 -3.96 17.95 -10.81
CA GLU A 293 -4.54 17.60 -9.51
C GLU A 293 -6.06 17.73 -9.55
N SER A 294 -6.60 18.88 -10.02
CA SER A 294 -8.04 19.12 -10.12
C SER A 294 -8.75 18.10 -11.02
N LEU A 295 -8.14 17.75 -12.16
CA LEU A 295 -8.69 16.77 -13.08
C LEU A 295 -8.64 15.36 -12.48
N SER A 296 -7.54 15.01 -11.81
CA SER A 296 -7.40 13.73 -11.10
C SER A 296 -8.45 13.55 -10.02
N LEU A 297 -8.71 14.60 -9.23
CA LEU A 297 -9.75 14.59 -8.21
C LEU A 297 -11.15 14.42 -8.80
N LYS A 298 -11.45 15.11 -9.92
CA LYS A 298 -12.74 15.01 -10.61
C LYS A 298 -12.98 13.62 -11.23
N LEU A 299 -11.94 13.00 -11.74
CA LEU A 299 -12.01 11.68 -12.38
C LEU A 299 -11.82 10.51 -11.40
N ASP A 300 -11.55 10.79 -10.13
CA ASP A 300 -11.22 9.80 -9.10
C ASP A 300 -10.10 8.82 -9.57
N THR A 301 -9.11 9.38 -10.31
CA THR A 301 -8.00 8.62 -10.87
C THR A 301 -6.73 9.44 -10.93
N SER A 302 -5.57 8.78 -10.96
CA SER A 302 -4.29 9.45 -11.00
C SER A 302 -3.92 9.91 -12.42
N LEU A 303 -3.90 11.22 -12.63
CA LEU A 303 -3.28 11.86 -13.78
C LEU A 303 -1.99 12.57 -13.34
N ALA A 304 -1.07 11.82 -12.78
CA ALA A 304 0.16 12.31 -12.18
C ALA A 304 1.39 11.89 -13.03
N PRO A 305 1.71 12.60 -14.12
CA PRO A 305 2.91 12.32 -14.88
C PRO A 305 4.15 12.54 -14.00
N TYR A 306 5.12 11.63 -14.14
CA TYR A 306 6.29 11.62 -13.28
C TYR A 306 7.57 11.24 -14.05
N TYR A 307 8.69 11.58 -13.45
CA TYR A 307 10.02 11.10 -13.83
C TYR A 307 10.49 10.09 -12.79
N GLY A 308 10.90 8.93 -13.27
CA GLY A 308 11.50 7.89 -12.46
C GLY A 308 13.01 8.07 -12.28
N ARG A 309 13.69 6.95 -12.01
CA ARG A 309 15.14 6.87 -11.96
C ARG A 309 15.74 7.27 -13.30
N TRP A 310 16.91 7.90 -13.27
CA TRP A 310 17.62 8.45 -14.44
C TRP A 310 16.87 9.54 -15.20
N GLY A 311 15.83 10.14 -14.63
CA GLY A 311 15.02 11.16 -15.28
C GLY A 311 14.14 10.64 -16.41
N ILE A 312 13.90 9.33 -16.48
CA ILE A 312 13.08 8.72 -17.52
C ILE A 312 11.60 9.00 -17.24
N PRO A 313 10.84 9.62 -18.18
CA PRO A 313 9.40 9.79 -18.03
C PRO A 313 8.71 8.43 -17.87
N PHE A 314 7.83 8.30 -16.88
CA PHE A 314 7.16 7.05 -16.49
C PHE A 314 8.12 5.88 -16.25
N GLY A 315 9.39 6.18 -16.00
CA GLY A 315 10.43 5.19 -15.76
C GLY A 315 10.32 4.50 -14.40
N PRO A 316 11.22 3.54 -14.14
CA PRO A 316 11.21 2.82 -12.86
C PRO A 316 11.45 3.79 -11.71
N PRO A 317 10.92 3.50 -10.52
CA PRO A 317 11.11 4.35 -9.35
C PRO A 317 12.59 4.43 -8.95
N ARG A 318 12.92 5.43 -8.14
CA ARG A 318 14.21 5.48 -7.48
C ARG A 318 14.37 4.32 -6.52
N ARG A 319 15.60 3.93 -6.25
CA ARG A 319 15.90 2.93 -5.22
C ARG A 319 15.95 3.60 -3.83
N GLU A 320 14.82 4.18 -3.45
CA GLU A 320 14.64 4.68 -2.09
C GLU A 320 14.17 3.55 -1.18
N PRO A 321 14.69 3.43 0.05
CA PRO A 321 14.21 2.43 0.98
C PRO A 321 12.77 2.75 1.39
N VAL A 322 11.91 1.76 1.37
CA VAL A 322 10.53 1.90 1.83
C VAL A 322 10.36 1.22 3.18
N LEU A 323 9.96 1.98 4.19
CA LEU A 323 9.64 1.45 5.51
C LEU A 323 8.15 1.59 5.79
N MET A 324 7.46 0.46 5.91
CA MET A 324 6.06 0.40 6.35
C MET A 324 6.04 0.26 7.87
N ALA A 325 5.79 1.36 8.57
CA ALA A 325 5.73 1.39 10.03
C ALA A 325 4.28 1.33 10.50
N LEU A 326 3.94 0.28 11.25
CA LEU A 326 2.65 0.10 11.88
C LEU A 326 2.67 0.69 13.29
N GLY A 327 1.56 1.32 13.69
CA GLY A 327 1.37 1.85 15.04
C GLY A 327 0.52 0.96 15.90
N ASP A 328 0.37 1.34 17.15
CA ASP A 328 -0.53 0.66 18.08
C ASP A 328 -1.97 0.71 17.55
N PRO A 329 -2.76 -0.38 17.74
CA PRO A 329 -4.16 -0.41 17.33
C PRO A 329 -4.98 0.65 18.09
N VAL A 330 -5.64 1.54 17.35
CA VAL A 330 -6.57 2.52 17.90
C VAL A 330 -7.92 1.85 18.08
N ARG A 331 -8.25 1.51 19.34
CA ARG A 331 -9.50 0.84 19.71
C ARG A 331 -10.58 1.89 19.95
N LEU A 332 -11.69 1.75 19.26
CA LEU A 332 -12.84 2.64 19.34
C LEU A 332 -14.05 1.88 19.93
N PRO A 333 -14.94 2.55 20.68
CA PRO A 333 -16.15 1.90 21.17
C PRO A 333 -17.03 1.44 20.00
N LYS A 334 -17.54 0.21 20.06
CA LYS A 334 -18.49 -0.28 19.06
C LYS A 334 -19.80 0.50 19.15
N CYS A 335 -20.25 1.05 18.02
CA CYS A 335 -21.49 1.81 17.92
C CYS A 335 -22.09 1.69 16.53
N GLU A 336 -23.34 1.21 16.42
CA GLU A 336 -24.03 1.05 15.14
C GLU A 336 -24.35 2.38 14.44
N LYS A 337 -24.64 3.42 15.23
CA LYS A 337 -24.97 4.76 14.75
C LYS A 337 -24.13 5.82 15.50
N PRO A 338 -22.81 5.90 15.21
CA PRO A 338 -21.97 6.84 15.91
C PRO A 338 -22.40 8.29 15.63
N THR A 339 -22.39 9.13 16.67
CA THR A 339 -22.65 10.56 16.51
C THR A 339 -21.48 11.27 15.86
N PRO A 340 -21.67 12.48 15.27
CA PRO A 340 -20.56 13.25 14.72
C PRO A 340 -19.44 13.50 15.74
N GLU A 341 -19.78 13.76 17.00
CA GLU A 341 -18.85 14.03 18.09
C GLU A 341 -17.99 12.78 18.40
N GLN A 342 -18.61 11.59 18.44
CA GLN A 342 -17.90 10.32 18.65
C GLN A 342 -16.95 10.02 17.49
N VAL A 343 -17.38 10.31 16.25
CA VAL A 343 -16.53 10.16 15.06
C VAL A 343 -15.37 11.14 15.10
N ASP A 344 -15.58 12.36 15.55
CA ASP A 344 -14.54 13.40 15.66
C ASP A 344 -13.50 13.04 16.74
N GLU A 345 -13.93 12.49 17.86
CA GLU A 345 -13.04 12.01 18.92
C GLU A 345 -12.20 10.81 18.42
N GLY A 346 -12.84 9.83 17.79
CA GLY A 346 -12.15 8.69 17.20
C GLY A 346 -11.18 9.11 16.10
N HIS A 347 -11.52 10.13 15.31
CA HIS A 347 -10.65 10.68 14.29
C HIS A 347 -9.41 11.36 14.90
N LYS A 348 -9.57 12.13 15.97
CA LYS A 348 -8.43 12.69 16.72
C LYS A 348 -7.51 11.60 17.25
N ALA A 349 -8.07 10.51 17.80
CA ALA A 349 -7.28 9.37 18.27
C ALA A 349 -6.49 8.71 17.11
N MET A 350 -7.10 8.56 15.94
CA MET A 350 -6.44 8.03 14.75
C MET A 350 -5.29 8.94 14.28
N LEU A 351 -5.49 10.27 14.23
CA LEU A 351 -4.44 11.23 13.87
C LEU A 351 -3.28 11.19 14.87
N ALA A 352 -3.57 11.10 16.17
CA ALA A 352 -2.55 10.93 17.20
C ALA A 352 -1.76 9.62 17.01
N GLY A 353 -2.42 8.54 16.59
CA GLY A 353 -1.78 7.28 16.23
C GLY A 353 -0.77 7.46 15.10
N PHE A 354 -1.13 8.14 14.01
CA PHE A 354 -0.21 8.45 12.91
C PHE A 354 0.98 9.32 13.34
N SER A 355 0.72 10.38 14.13
CA SER A 355 1.81 11.21 14.68
C SER A 355 2.79 10.37 15.50
N LYS A 356 2.27 9.49 16.37
CA LYS A 356 3.11 8.61 17.18
C LYS A 356 3.97 7.69 16.32
N VAL A 357 3.40 7.06 15.29
CA VAL A 357 4.16 6.18 14.36
C VAL A 357 5.28 6.95 13.68
N PHE A 358 4.96 8.12 13.14
CA PHE A 358 5.94 8.94 12.44
C PHE A 358 7.09 9.35 13.37
N GLU A 359 6.78 9.94 14.52
CA GLU A 359 7.79 10.42 15.49
C GLU A 359 8.66 9.27 16.03
N THR A 360 8.06 8.09 16.27
CA THR A 360 8.79 6.92 16.78
C THR A 360 9.84 6.42 15.78
N HIS A 361 9.54 6.46 14.48
CA HIS A 361 10.37 5.78 13.47
C HIS A 361 11.15 6.72 12.55
N LYS A 362 10.84 8.04 12.52
CA LYS A 362 11.51 8.99 11.62
C LYS A 362 13.03 9.04 11.80
N VAL A 363 13.52 8.98 13.04
CA VAL A 363 14.97 9.00 13.33
C VAL A 363 15.63 7.69 12.88
N ALA A 364 15.00 6.56 13.16
CA ALA A 364 15.48 5.24 12.72
C ALA A 364 15.48 5.10 11.18
N TYR A 365 14.54 5.76 10.51
CA TYR A 365 14.51 5.84 9.05
C TYR A 365 15.58 6.77 8.46
N GLY A 366 15.99 7.81 9.20
CA GLY A 366 16.98 8.81 8.77
C GLY A 366 16.36 10.18 8.44
N TRP A 367 15.18 10.47 8.99
CA TRP A 367 14.47 11.76 8.84
C TRP A 367 14.31 12.51 10.17
N PRO A 368 15.39 12.82 10.94
CA PRO A 368 15.28 13.43 12.26
C PRO A 368 14.53 14.76 12.24
N ASP A 369 14.74 15.57 11.19
CA ASP A 369 14.25 16.94 11.09
C ASP A 369 12.94 17.07 10.27
N LYS A 370 12.39 15.96 9.74
CA LYS A 370 11.14 16.02 9.00
C LYS A 370 9.94 16.13 9.94
N GLU A 371 8.94 16.87 9.49
CA GLU A 371 7.66 17.05 10.16
C GLU A 371 6.54 16.35 9.40
N LEU A 372 5.55 15.81 10.13
CA LEU A 372 4.31 15.31 9.57
C LEU A 372 3.20 16.36 9.81
N ARG A 373 2.48 16.74 8.74
CA ARG A 373 1.33 17.64 8.81
C ARG A 373 0.09 16.98 8.22
N PHE A 374 -1.01 17.04 8.96
CA PHE A 374 -2.31 16.62 8.47
C PHE A 374 -3.02 17.79 7.75
N VAL A 375 -3.57 17.50 6.56
CA VAL A 375 -4.25 18.47 5.70
C VAL A 375 -5.68 18.03 5.42
#